data_ffff33ce7d2ccaba989127b19ca6a9d3
#
_entry.id   ffff33ce7d2ccaba989127b19ca6a9d3
#
_cell.length_a   1.000
_cell.length_b   1.000
_cell.length_c   1.000
_cell.angle_alpha   90.00
_cell.angle_beta   90.00
_cell.angle_gamma   90.00
#
_symmetry.space_group_name_H-M   'P 1'
#
loop_
_entity.id
_entity.type
_entity.pdbx_description
1 polymer ?
#
loop_
_entity_poly.entity_id
_entity_poly.type
_entity_poly.pdbx_seq_one_letter_code
_entity_poly.pdbx_strand_id
1 'polypeptide(L)'
;MKLVKITQKEVIENREKYFHDKKQFLVRIEGAKYYRIATIVRFEDWDDDLRKEVYYYRFEYENYDRDNFEDWCCFDEIYFIEE
;
A
#
# COMPACT_ATOMS: atom_id res chain seq x y z
N MET A 1 15.47 -9.46 -10.74
CA MET A 1 14.24 -9.09 -10.03
C MET A 1 13.58 -10.33 -9.45
N LYS A 2 13.23 -10.28 -8.20
CA LYS A 2 12.61 -11.40 -7.50
C LYS A 2 11.30 -10.93 -6.87
N LEU A 3 10.27 -11.74 -6.96
CA LEU A 3 8.98 -11.48 -6.32
C LEU A 3 8.86 -12.36 -5.09
N VAL A 4 8.60 -11.73 -3.95
CA VAL A 4 8.39 -12.42 -2.69
C VAL A 4 6.97 -12.14 -2.24
N LYS A 5 6.16 -13.18 -2.13
CA LYS A 5 4.77 -13.03 -1.68
C LYS A 5 4.76 -12.65 -0.19
N ILE A 6 4.01 -11.61 0.13
CA ILE A 6 3.86 -11.16 1.49
C ILE A 6 2.39 -11.03 1.85
N THR A 7 2.11 -11.00 3.13
CA THR A 7 0.74 -10.84 3.61
C THR A 7 0.40 -9.38 3.79
N GLN A 8 -0.88 -9.09 3.77
CA GLN A 8 -1.41 -7.78 4.10
C GLN A 8 -0.91 -7.32 5.48
N LYS A 9 -0.88 -8.23 6.44
CA LYS A 9 -0.41 -7.94 7.79
C LYS A 9 1.04 -7.46 7.80
N GLU A 10 1.91 -8.12 7.02
CA GLU A 10 3.31 -7.72 6.91
C GLU A 10 3.46 -6.32 6.31
N VAL A 11 2.65 -5.99 5.32
CA VAL A 11 2.65 -4.66 4.71
C VAL A 11 2.27 -3.61 5.73
N ILE A 12 1.19 -3.85 6.47
CA ILE A 12 0.70 -2.91 7.47
C ILE A 12 1.72 -2.70 8.59
N GLU A 13 2.31 -3.78 9.09
CA GLU A 13 3.30 -3.70 10.15
C GLU A 13 4.58 -2.98 9.75
N ASN A 14 4.95 -3.05 8.47
CA ASN A 14 6.18 -2.45 7.97
C ASN A 14 5.95 -1.26 7.03
N ARG A 15 4.75 -0.70 7.03
CA ARG A 15 4.37 0.35 6.08
C ARG A 15 5.27 1.58 6.12
N GLU A 16 5.69 1.97 7.30
CA GLU A 16 6.56 3.13 7.47
C GLU A 16 7.95 2.87 6.89
N LYS A 17 8.50 1.71 7.17
CA LYS A 17 9.80 1.30 6.64
C LYS A 17 9.76 1.22 5.12
N TYR A 18 8.75 0.57 4.58
CA TYR A 18 8.60 0.41 3.13
C TYR A 18 8.39 1.76 2.44
N PHE A 19 7.70 2.68 3.08
CA PHE A 19 7.55 4.04 2.57
C PHE A 19 8.91 4.75 2.49
N HIS A 20 9.69 4.74 3.56
CA HIS A 20 11.00 5.39 3.59
C HIS A 20 11.98 4.76 2.61
N ASP A 21 11.94 3.45 2.45
CA ASP A 21 12.81 2.73 1.53
C ASP A 21 12.35 2.81 0.07
N LYS A 22 11.20 3.43 -0.18
CA LYS A 22 10.60 3.56 -1.51
C LYS A 22 10.45 2.22 -2.22
N LYS A 23 9.99 1.22 -1.48
CA LYS A 23 9.83 -0.13 -1.99
C LYS A 23 8.68 -0.20 -2.99
N GLN A 24 8.86 -1.05 -3.99
CA GLN A 24 7.84 -1.34 -4.99
C GLN A 24 7.21 -2.70 -4.73
N PHE A 25 5.93 -2.78 -5.05
CA PHE A 25 5.14 -3.98 -4.87
C PHE A 25 4.39 -4.30 -6.15
N LEU A 26 4.14 -5.57 -6.37
CA LEU A 26 3.21 -6.02 -7.40
C LEU A 26 1.95 -6.47 -6.67
N VAL A 27 0.82 -5.86 -7.00
CA VAL A 27 -0.43 -6.11 -6.29
C VAL A 27 -1.54 -6.47 -7.26
N ARG A 28 -2.49 -7.27 -6.80
CA ARG A 28 -3.71 -7.55 -7.55
C ARG A 28 -4.90 -7.23 -6.64
N ILE A 29 -5.73 -6.31 -7.12
CA ILE A 29 -6.95 -5.90 -6.41
C ILE A 29 -7.97 -7.03 -6.51
N GLU A 30 -8.76 -7.22 -5.47
CA GLU A 30 -9.81 -8.22 -5.42
C GLU A 30 -10.72 -8.13 -6.65
N GLY A 31 -10.88 -9.24 -7.33
CA GLY A 31 -11.68 -9.31 -8.55
C GLY A 31 -11.02 -8.79 -9.81
N ALA A 32 -9.85 -8.19 -9.73
CA ALA A 32 -9.13 -7.71 -10.90
C ALA A 32 -8.37 -8.84 -11.60
N LYS A 33 -8.24 -8.72 -12.91
CA LYS A 33 -7.53 -9.71 -13.72
C LYS A 33 -6.04 -9.40 -13.87
N TYR A 34 -5.63 -8.18 -13.56
CA TYR A 34 -4.28 -7.71 -13.84
C TYR A 34 -3.58 -7.29 -12.57
N TYR A 35 -2.26 -7.47 -12.58
CA TYR A 35 -1.40 -6.97 -11.53
C TYR A 35 -1.00 -5.53 -11.83
N ARG A 36 -0.73 -4.79 -10.77
CA ARG A 36 -0.26 -3.41 -10.88
C ARG A 36 0.95 -3.20 -10.00
N ILE A 37 1.86 -2.34 -10.46
CA ILE A 37 3.00 -1.93 -9.65
C ILE A 37 2.51 -0.82 -8.73
N ALA A 38 2.78 -0.98 -7.44
CA ALA A 38 2.34 -0.04 -6.42
C ALA A 38 3.51 0.39 -5.54
N THR A 39 3.40 1.59 -5.02
CA THR A 39 4.30 2.11 -3.99
C THR A 39 3.47 2.57 -2.81
N ILE A 40 4.08 2.58 -1.64
CA ILE A 40 3.40 3.10 -0.46
C ILE A 40 3.59 4.60 -0.43
N VAL A 41 2.50 5.33 -0.26
CA VAL A 41 2.51 6.77 -0.07
C VAL A 41 2.00 7.11 1.32
N ARG A 42 2.44 8.24 1.82
CA ARG A 42 2.07 8.75 3.14
C ARG A 42 1.43 10.12 2.98
N PHE A 43 0.37 10.35 3.73
CA PHE A 43 -0.21 11.67 3.82
C PHE A 43 -0.60 11.97 5.26
N GLU A 44 -0.66 13.25 5.57
CA GLU A 44 -1.00 13.74 6.89
C GLU A 44 -2.47 14.11 6.95
N ASP A 45 -3.09 13.84 8.08
CA ASP A 45 -4.44 14.31 8.36
C ASP A 45 -4.55 14.63 9.85
N TRP A 46 -5.52 15.47 10.18
CA TRP A 46 -5.77 15.84 11.55
C TRP A 46 -6.72 14.83 12.20
N ASP A 47 -6.34 14.33 13.37
CA ASP A 47 -7.18 13.45 14.16
C ASP A 47 -7.82 14.26 15.29
N ASP A 48 -9.13 14.47 15.20
CA ASP A 48 -9.88 15.28 16.17
C ASP A 48 -9.88 14.65 17.57
N ASP A 49 -9.90 13.33 17.64
CA ASP A 49 -9.91 12.62 18.93
C ASP A 49 -8.58 12.75 19.65
N LEU A 50 -7.48 12.61 18.91
CA LEU A 50 -6.14 12.72 19.45
C LEU A 50 -5.63 14.16 19.49
N ARG A 51 -6.28 15.06 18.77
CA ARG A 51 -5.91 16.48 18.62
C ARG A 51 -4.47 16.66 18.15
N LYS A 52 -4.09 15.86 17.15
CA LYS A 52 -2.76 15.94 16.56
C LYS A 52 -2.81 15.48 15.12
N GLU A 53 -1.78 15.79 14.37
CA GLU A 53 -1.60 15.24 13.03
C GLU A 53 -1.15 13.80 13.13
N VAL A 54 -1.73 12.95 12.26
CA VAL A 54 -1.39 11.54 12.15
C VAL A 54 -1.03 11.24 10.71
N TYR A 55 -0.27 10.19 10.51
CA TYR A 55 0.12 9.75 9.18
C TYR A 55 -0.71 8.56 8.76
N TYR A 56 -1.17 8.62 7.51
CA TYR A 56 -1.87 7.51 6.87
C TYR A 56 -1.02 6.99 5.72
N TYR A 57 -1.04 5.69 5.50
CA TYR A 57 -0.29 5.02 4.46
C TYR A 57 -1.24 4.22 3.59
N ARG A 58 -0.98 4.20 2.29
CA ARG A 58 -1.74 3.37 1.35
C ARG A 58 -0.89 3.07 0.12
N PHE A 59 -1.36 2.12 -0.69
CA PHE A 59 -0.77 1.88 -1.99
C PHE A 59 -1.25 2.93 -2.99
N GLU A 60 -0.33 3.42 -3.79
CA GLU A 60 -0.63 4.21 -4.97
C GLU A 60 -0.11 3.43 -6.20
N TYR A 61 -0.94 3.32 -7.22
CA TYR A 61 -0.60 2.62 -8.45
C TYR A 61 -1.15 3.37 -9.64
N GLU A 62 -0.64 3.02 -10.85
CA GLU A 62 -1.07 3.65 -12.09
C GLU A 62 -2.58 3.47 -12.29
N ASN A 63 -3.23 4.55 -12.75
CA ASN A 63 -4.68 4.60 -12.93
C ASN A 63 -5.46 4.46 -11.62
N TYR A 64 -4.85 4.84 -10.54
CA TYR A 64 -5.52 4.86 -9.24
C TYR A 64 -6.65 5.88 -9.24
N ASP A 65 -7.83 5.41 -8.85
CA ASP A 65 -9.01 6.26 -8.68
C ASP A 65 -9.13 6.63 -7.20
N ARG A 66 -8.97 7.92 -6.91
CA ARG A 66 -9.02 8.40 -5.52
C ARG A 66 -10.39 8.25 -4.87
N ASP A 67 -11.44 8.22 -5.68
CA ASP A 67 -12.80 8.05 -5.18
C ASP A 67 -13.05 6.61 -4.72
N ASN A 68 -12.27 5.67 -5.21
CA ASN A 68 -12.30 4.28 -4.81
C ASN A 68 -11.13 3.99 -3.88
N PHE A 69 -11.11 4.70 -2.77
CA PHE A 69 -10.08 4.51 -1.77
C PHE A 69 -10.12 3.09 -1.23
N GLU A 70 -9.04 2.35 -1.39
CA GLU A 70 -8.97 0.97 -0.94
C GLU A 70 -8.22 0.85 0.37
N ASP A 71 -8.83 0.11 1.28
CA ASP A 71 -8.14 -0.39 2.45
C ASP A 71 -7.16 -1.48 2.03
N TRP A 72 -6.20 -1.78 2.89
CA TRP A 72 -5.24 -2.83 2.65
C TRP A 72 -5.90 -4.19 2.35
N CYS A 73 -7.12 -4.40 2.82
CA CYS A 73 -7.86 -5.65 2.64
C CYS A 73 -8.40 -5.86 1.24
N CYS A 74 -8.30 -4.88 0.36
CA CYS A 74 -8.83 -4.97 -1.00
C CYS A 74 -7.89 -5.70 -1.96
N PHE A 75 -6.77 -6.21 -1.50
CA PHE A 75 -5.79 -6.88 -2.34
C PHE A 75 -5.80 -8.39 -2.09
N ASP A 76 -5.99 -9.16 -3.16
CA ASP A 76 -5.92 -10.61 -3.10
C ASP A 76 -4.49 -11.12 -3.01
N GLU A 77 -3.57 -10.45 -3.69
CA GLU A 77 -2.17 -10.85 -3.72
C GLU A 77 -1.27 -9.61 -3.65
N ILE A 78 -0.24 -9.72 -2.86
CA ILE A 78 0.78 -8.68 -2.70
C ILE A 78 2.14 -9.35 -2.79
N TYR A 79 2.97 -8.87 -3.70
CA TYR A 79 4.35 -9.31 -3.85
C TYR A 79 5.29 -8.14 -3.63
N PHE A 80 6.32 -8.37 -2.85
CA PHE A 80 7.41 -7.44 -2.68
C PHE A 80 8.39 -7.64 -3.85
N ILE A 81 8.79 -6.53 -4.48
CA ILE A 81 9.75 -6.57 -5.58
C ILE A 81 11.14 -6.36 -5.00
N GLU A 82 11.93 -7.42 -5.02
CA GLU A 82 13.31 -7.40 -4.55
C GLU A 82 14.24 -7.35 -5.75
N GLU A 83 15.09 -6.35 -5.78
CA GLU A 83 16.06 -6.18 -6.86
C GLU A 83 17.41 -6.82 -6.54
#